data_7b926945ee1b43b925f49da390b916c3
#
_entry.id   7b926945ee1b43b925f49da390b916c3
#
_cell.length_a   1.000
_cell.length_b   1.000
_cell.length_c   1.000
_cell.angle_alpha   90.00
_cell.angle_beta   90.00
_cell.angle_gamma   90.00
#
_symmetry.space_group_name_H-M   'P 1'
#
loop_
_entity.id
_entity.type
_entity.pdbx_description
1 polymer ?
#
loop_
_entity_poly.entity_id
_entity_poly.type
_entity_poly.pdbx_seq_one_letter_code
_entity_poly.pdbx_strand_id
1 'polypeptide(L)'
;HRDLHSFPTRRSSDLTYAQDKPNIIIILADDLGFSDLGCFGGEIHTPVLDKLAKNGVRMTQMYNSARSCPSRANLLTGLYPHQTGLGHMDGSHPAWPKGYSGFRSNSDNVTIAEVLKDAGYFTAMSGKWHLGNKSNPILRGFQEYYGLLGGFNSFWNPAVYTRLPKDRTPRHYEEGTFYATNVITDYAIDFIDQAHQEKKPLFLYLAYNAPHFPLHAPKEVTDKYMSLYMQGWDKIRDARWKRIVDLKLMQGKPALSPRGVVPESLFEDETHPLPAWDSLTKDQQTDLARRMSIFAAMVDVMDANIGRVVDELKKNGELDNTFIMFMSDNGACAEWHEFGFDKQTGVEYHTHTGEELDQMGLPGTYHHYGTGWANVCCTPFTLYKHYAHEGGISTPCIISWGNHVKN
;
A
#
# COMPACT_ATOMS: atom_id res chain seq x y z
N HIS A 1 -6.77 22.78 66.47
CA HIS A 1 -6.47 23.49 65.25
C HIS A 1 -5.79 22.54 64.29
N ARG A 2 -6.47 22.12 63.23
CA ARG A 2 -5.92 21.37 62.09
C ARG A 2 -6.00 22.28 60.89
N ASP A 3 -4.84 22.61 60.35
CA ASP A 3 -4.69 23.41 59.13
C ASP A 3 -5.25 22.64 57.94
N LEU A 4 -6.21 23.22 57.26
CA LEU A 4 -6.72 22.80 55.98
C LEU A 4 -5.68 23.16 54.92
N HIS A 5 -4.96 22.19 54.40
CA HIS A 5 -4.12 22.35 53.24
C HIS A 5 -4.98 22.73 52.04
N SER A 6 -4.84 23.98 51.58
CA SER A 6 -5.39 24.47 50.34
C SER A 6 -4.78 23.70 49.16
N PHE A 7 -5.59 23.08 48.34
CA PHE A 7 -5.16 22.58 47.04
C PHE A 7 -4.70 23.74 46.18
N PRO A 8 -3.57 23.60 45.48
CA PRO A 8 -3.12 24.66 44.58
C PRO A 8 -4.13 24.79 43.44
N THR A 9 -4.71 25.97 43.31
CA THR A 9 -5.50 26.37 42.15
C THR A 9 -4.61 26.28 40.90
N ARG A 10 -4.98 25.43 39.92
CA ARG A 10 -4.31 25.39 38.62
C ARG A 10 -4.28 26.80 38.03
N ARG A 11 -3.08 27.32 37.77
CA ARG A 11 -2.91 28.63 37.12
C ARG A 11 -3.47 28.54 35.71
N SER A 12 -4.08 29.60 35.24
CA SER A 12 -4.60 29.78 33.89
C SER A 12 -3.54 29.62 32.77
N SER A 13 -2.25 29.54 33.13
CA SER A 13 -1.14 29.23 32.24
C SER A 13 -1.08 27.73 31.83
N ASP A 14 -1.78 26.82 32.54
CA ASP A 14 -1.84 25.42 32.18
C ASP A 14 -2.84 25.12 31.02
N LEU A 15 -3.60 26.16 30.59
CA LEU A 15 -4.53 26.06 29.46
C LEU A 15 -3.87 26.32 28.09
N THR A 16 -2.61 26.75 28.06
CA THR A 16 -1.89 27.06 26.82
C THR A 16 -1.08 25.87 26.27
N TYR A 17 -1.15 24.68 26.88
CA TYR A 17 -0.52 23.45 26.41
C TYR A 17 -1.51 22.35 26.01
N ALA A 18 -2.74 22.70 25.69
CA ALA A 18 -3.53 21.84 24.79
C ALA A 18 -2.95 22.06 23.39
N GLN A 19 -1.79 21.45 23.12
CA GLN A 19 -1.24 21.36 21.77
C GLN A 19 -2.38 20.83 20.89
N ASP A 20 -2.71 21.52 19.81
CA ASP A 20 -3.74 21.08 18.88
C ASP A 20 -3.42 19.63 18.49
N LYS A 21 -4.38 18.73 18.68
CA LYS A 21 -4.19 17.32 18.35
C LYS A 21 -3.73 17.21 16.90
N PRO A 22 -2.65 16.48 16.59
CA PRO A 22 -2.18 16.38 15.23
C PRO A 22 -3.17 15.61 14.34
N ASN A 23 -3.23 15.93 13.06
CA ASN A 23 -3.79 15.04 12.08
C ASN A 23 -2.93 13.79 11.97
N ILE A 24 -3.57 12.64 11.72
CA ILE A 24 -2.91 11.35 11.57
C ILE A 24 -3.33 10.76 10.24
N ILE A 25 -2.38 10.57 9.34
CA ILE A 25 -2.61 9.96 8.04
C ILE A 25 -1.75 8.71 7.91
N ILE A 26 -2.40 7.56 7.74
CA ILE A 26 -1.75 6.30 7.42
C ILE A 26 -2.00 6.01 5.95
N ILE A 27 -0.94 5.99 5.16
CA ILE A 27 -0.98 5.68 3.72
C ILE A 27 -0.47 4.25 3.55
N LEU A 28 -1.29 3.40 2.97
CA LEU A 28 -0.95 2.00 2.74
C LEU A 28 -0.96 1.70 1.23
N ALA A 29 0.16 1.21 0.71
CA ALA A 29 0.24 0.58 -0.60
C ALA A 29 -0.09 -0.90 -0.51
N ASP A 30 -0.50 -1.51 -1.62
CA ASP A 30 -0.92 -2.91 -1.74
C ASP A 30 0.06 -3.67 -2.63
N ASP A 31 0.82 -4.62 -2.07
CA ASP A 31 1.82 -5.43 -2.77
C ASP A 31 3.08 -4.67 -3.24
N LEU A 32 3.49 -3.61 -2.57
CA LEU A 32 4.71 -2.87 -2.89
C LEU A 32 5.95 -3.51 -2.25
N GLY A 33 6.95 -3.84 -3.05
CA GLY A 33 8.20 -4.45 -2.57
C GLY A 33 9.13 -3.45 -1.87
N PHE A 34 10.11 -3.98 -1.12
CA PHE A 34 11.03 -3.18 -0.31
C PHE A 34 11.78 -2.10 -1.11
N SER A 35 12.19 -2.41 -2.34
CA SER A 35 13.05 -1.54 -3.14
C SER A 35 12.33 -0.80 -4.27
N ASP A 36 11.00 -0.68 -4.25
CA ASP A 36 10.28 -0.05 -5.36
C ASP A 36 10.34 1.48 -5.34
N LEU A 37 10.55 2.09 -4.17
CA LEU A 37 10.65 3.56 -4.04
C LEU A 37 12.07 4.05 -4.27
N GLY A 38 12.23 5.26 -4.83
CA GLY A 38 13.53 5.90 -5.05
C GLY A 38 14.38 5.98 -3.79
N CYS A 39 13.80 6.42 -2.66
CA CYS A 39 14.47 6.50 -1.37
C CYS A 39 14.82 5.13 -0.76
N PHE A 40 14.32 4.02 -1.31
CA PHE A 40 14.69 2.64 -0.96
C PHE A 40 15.49 1.93 -2.06
N GLY A 41 16.02 2.67 -3.04
CA GLY A 41 16.91 2.16 -4.08
C GLY A 41 16.21 1.82 -5.40
N GLY A 42 14.91 2.08 -5.54
CA GLY A 42 14.14 1.91 -6.76
C GLY A 42 14.53 2.90 -7.86
N GLU A 43 14.13 2.58 -9.08
CA GLU A 43 14.25 3.46 -10.25
C GLU A 43 12.92 4.10 -10.63
N ILE A 44 11.83 3.70 -9.98
CA ILE A 44 10.51 4.27 -10.21
C ILE A 44 10.50 5.72 -9.70
N HIS A 45 9.86 6.60 -10.46
CA HIS A 45 9.77 8.01 -10.12
C HIS A 45 8.80 8.23 -8.95
N THR A 46 9.35 8.50 -7.74
CA THR A 46 8.59 8.68 -6.50
C THR A 46 9.03 9.93 -5.73
N PRO A 47 9.03 11.12 -6.37
CA PRO A 47 9.62 12.33 -5.79
C PRO A 47 8.92 12.82 -4.52
N VAL A 48 7.63 12.54 -4.36
CA VAL A 48 6.86 12.95 -3.18
C VAL A 48 7.25 12.10 -1.96
N LEU A 49 7.24 10.79 -2.11
CA LEU A 49 7.67 9.85 -1.05
C LEU A 49 9.16 10.02 -0.73
N ASP A 50 10.00 10.26 -1.74
CA ASP A 50 11.43 10.55 -1.54
C ASP A 50 11.63 11.84 -0.72
N LYS A 51 10.81 12.87 -0.96
CA LYS A 51 10.84 14.12 -0.20
C LYS A 51 10.32 13.93 1.24
N LEU A 52 9.24 13.17 1.44
CA LEU A 52 8.76 12.82 2.78
C LEU A 52 9.83 12.05 3.56
N ALA A 53 10.49 11.09 2.92
CA ALA A 53 11.58 10.32 3.52
C ALA A 53 12.80 11.18 3.86
N LYS A 54 13.15 12.15 3.00
CA LYS A 54 14.26 13.09 3.25
C LYS A 54 14.00 14.03 4.43
N ASN A 55 12.75 14.43 4.61
CA ASN A 55 12.34 15.35 5.67
C ASN A 55 11.86 14.64 6.95
N GLY A 56 11.79 13.32 6.93
CA GLY A 56 11.32 12.46 8.00
C GLY A 56 12.29 11.30 8.26
N VAL A 57 11.76 10.14 8.56
CA VAL A 57 12.53 8.91 8.84
C VAL A 57 12.14 7.80 7.88
N ARG A 58 13.15 7.11 7.34
CA ARG A 58 12.99 5.82 6.63
C ARG A 58 13.23 4.68 7.62
N MET A 59 12.26 3.83 7.80
CA MET A 59 12.38 2.63 8.61
C MET A 59 12.74 1.45 7.71
N THR A 60 13.93 0.93 7.85
CA THR A 60 14.45 -0.17 7.02
C THR A 60 14.20 -1.55 7.64
N GLN A 61 13.61 -1.59 8.84
CA GLN A 61 13.24 -2.79 9.57
C GLN A 61 11.77 -2.68 10.01
N MET A 62 10.88 -2.44 9.04
CA MET A 62 9.45 -2.45 9.25
C MET A 62 8.88 -3.77 8.75
N TYR A 63 8.19 -4.48 9.64
CA TYR A 63 7.66 -5.82 9.36
C TYR A 63 6.14 -5.82 9.36
N ASN A 64 5.59 -6.60 8.46
CA ASN A 64 4.15 -6.86 8.32
C ASN A 64 3.86 -8.37 8.44
N SER A 65 2.66 -8.79 8.09
CA SER A 65 2.21 -10.19 8.22
C SER A 65 2.22 -10.95 6.89
N ALA A 66 3.04 -10.56 5.94
CA ALA A 66 3.23 -11.16 4.61
C ALA A 66 1.98 -11.25 3.73
N ARG A 67 0.82 -10.77 4.17
CA ARG A 67 -0.47 -10.83 3.44
C ARG A 67 -1.38 -9.67 3.80
N SER A 68 -2.23 -9.26 2.85
CA SER A 68 -3.10 -8.09 2.96
C SER A 68 -4.04 -8.13 4.19
N CYS A 69 -4.93 -9.13 4.30
CA CYS A 69 -5.92 -9.17 5.39
C CYS A 69 -5.25 -9.20 6.78
N PRO A 70 -4.27 -10.09 7.03
CA PRO A 70 -3.55 -10.13 8.31
C PRO A 70 -2.87 -8.81 8.65
N SER A 71 -2.16 -8.20 7.71
CA SER A 71 -1.44 -6.94 7.94
C SER A 71 -2.37 -5.76 8.20
N ARG A 72 -3.47 -5.66 7.45
CA ARG A 72 -4.48 -4.61 7.63
C ARG A 72 -5.18 -4.75 8.98
N ALA A 73 -5.52 -5.98 9.39
CA ALA A 73 -6.10 -6.24 10.71
C ALA A 73 -5.14 -5.87 11.85
N ASN A 74 -3.87 -6.26 11.73
CA ASN A 74 -2.82 -5.92 12.68
C ASN A 74 -2.63 -4.39 12.76
N LEU A 75 -2.49 -3.71 11.62
CA LEU A 75 -2.30 -2.26 11.55
C LEU A 75 -3.43 -1.48 12.23
N LEU A 76 -4.67 -1.89 12.00
CA LEU A 76 -5.83 -1.18 12.53
C LEU A 76 -6.13 -1.48 14.00
N THR A 77 -5.62 -2.59 14.57
CA THR A 77 -5.96 -3.01 15.95
C THR A 77 -4.76 -3.03 16.89
N GLY A 78 -3.54 -3.05 16.38
CA GLY A 78 -2.34 -3.30 17.18
C GLY A 78 -2.23 -4.74 17.72
N LEU A 79 -3.09 -5.65 17.28
CA LEU A 79 -3.12 -7.06 17.70
C LEU A 79 -2.46 -7.95 16.65
N TYR A 80 -1.90 -9.08 17.07
CA TYR A 80 -1.46 -10.08 16.09
C TYR A 80 -2.63 -10.60 15.25
N PRO A 81 -2.41 -10.93 13.96
CA PRO A 81 -3.48 -11.35 13.06
C PRO A 81 -4.36 -12.48 13.60
N HIS A 82 -3.77 -13.47 14.27
CA HIS A 82 -4.50 -14.58 14.88
C HIS A 82 -5.43 -14.13 16.02
N GLN A 83 -5.06 -13.09 16.75
CA GLN A 83 -5.90 -12.51 17.80
C GLN A 83 -7.11 -11.79 17.20
N THR A 84 -6.94 -11.18 16.02
CA THR A 84 -8.03 -10.49 15.32
C THR A 84 -9.03 -11.46 14.65
N GLY A 85 -8.67 -12.74 14.53
CA GLY A 85 -9.41 -13.74 13.76
C GLY A 85 -9.06 -13.80 12.28
N LEU A 86 -8.14 -12.96 11.82
CA LEU A 86 -7.62 -12.92 10.43
C LEU A 86 -6.15 -13.35 10.36
N GLY A 87 -5.84 -14.53 10.87
CA GLY A 87 -4.52 -15.16 10.70
C GLY A 87 -4.23 -15.55 9.24
N HIS A 88 -5.24 -15.54 8.39
CA HIS A 88 -5.17 -15.79 6.95
C HIS A 88 -6.10 -14.83 6.20
N MET A 89 -6.28 -15.03 4.88
CA MET A 89 -7.23 -14.22 4.08
C MET A 89 -8.67 -14.41 4.56
N ASP A 90 -9.53 -13.43 4.28
CA ASP A 90 -10.97 -13.58 4.54
C ASP A 90 -11.56 -14.71 3.67
N GLY A 91 -12.35 -15.56 4.30
CA GLY A 91 -12.95 -16.73 3.66
C GLY A 91 -12.76 -17.99 4.49
N SER A 92 -13.18 -19.12 3.97
CA SER A 92 -12.99 -20.42 4.59
C SER A 92 -12.33 -21.39 3.62
N HIS A 93 -11.31 -22.08 4.09
CA HIS A 93 -10.69 -23.19 3.35
C HIS A 93 -10.62 -24.41 4.27
N PRO A 94 -10.88 -25.63 3.77
CA PRO A 94 -10.88 -26.86 4.59
C PRO A 94 -9.59 -27.09 5.39
N ALA A 95 -8.46 -26.66 4.84
CA ALA A 95 -7.14 -26.76 5.49
C ALA A 95 -6.87 -25.68 6.54
N TRP A 96 -7.71 -24.66 6.67
CA TRP A 96 -7.47 -23.59 7.64
C TRP A 96 -8.10 -23.92 9.00
N PRO A 97 -7.39 -23.66 10.10
CA PRO A 97 -7.95 -23.81 11.42
C PRO A 97 -9.20 -22.97 11.61
N LYS A 98 -10.19 -23.48 12.34
CA LYS A 98 -11.38 -22.71 12.69
C LYS A 98 -11.00 -21.43 13.43
N GLY A 99 -11.58 -20.30 13.03
CA GLY A 99 -11.34 -18.99 13.65
C GLY A 99 -10.18 -18.17 13.05
N TYR A 100 -9.52 -18.67 12.00
CA TYR A 100 -8.46 -17.92 11.31
C TYR A 100 -8.96 -17.05 10.17
N SER A 101 -10.19 -17.21 9.73
CA SER A 101 -10.78 -16.48 8.60
C SER A 101 -12.02 -15.73 9.04
N GLY A 102 -11.86 -14.54 9.56
CA GLY A 102 -12.96 -13.68 9.94
C GLY A 102 -12.59 -12.62 10.96
N PHE A 103 -12.58 -11.37 10.51
CA PHE A 103 -12.32 -10.24 11.38
C PHE A 103 -13.37 -10.16 12.50
N ARG A 104 -12.92 -10.32 13.72
CA ARG A 104 -13.81 -10.30 14.88
C ARG A 104 -14.28 -8.87 15.16
N SER A 105 -15.57 -8.72 15.34
CA SER A 105 -16.20 -7.45 15.72
C SER A 105 -16.70 -7.55 17.16
N ASN A 106 -15.80 -7.36 18.11
CA ASN A 106 -16.09 -7.43 19.53
C ASN A 106 -15.22 -6.45 20.32
N SER A 107 -15.48 -6.31 21.62
CA SER A 107 -14.74 -5.45 22.55
C SER A 107 -13.24 -5.76 22.64
N ASP A 108 -12.83 -6.97 22.30
CA ASP A 108 -11.44 -7.42 22.40
C ASP A 108 -10.62 -7.06 21.15
N ASN A 109 -11.27 -6.53 20.10
CA ASN A 109 -10.68 -6.24 18.80
C ASN A 109 -11.04 -4.81 18.36
N VAL A 110 -10.67 -3.83 19.17
CA VAL A 110 -10.93 -2.41 18.93
C VAL A 110 -9.97 -1.88 17.87
N THR A 111 -10.48 -1.07 16.95
CA THR A 111 -9.66 -0.42 15.92
C THR A 111 -9.17 0.94 16.39
N ILE A 112 -8.05 1.40 15.82
CA ILE A 112 -7.55 2.77 16.02
C ILE A 112 -8.60 3.82 15.60
N ALA A 113 -9.43 3.54 14.60
CA ALA A 113 -10.50 4.45 14.19
C ALA A 113 -11.59 4.59 15.27
N GLU A 114 -11.98 3.49 15.95
CA GLU A 114 -12.91 3.53 17.07
C GLU A 114 -12.35 4.37 18.22
N VAL A 115 -11.09 4.14 18.60
CA VAL A 115 -10.41 4.89 19.67
C VAL A 115 -10.30 6.39 19.35
N LEU A 116 -9.86 6.73 18.13
CA LEU A 116 -9.67 8.12 17.74
C LEU A 116 -11.00 8.86 17.55
N LYS A 117 -12.05 8.18 17.09
CA LYS A 117 -13.40 8.74 17.04
C LYS A 117 -13.89 9.15 18.44
N ASP A 118 -13.71 8.28 19.43
CA ASP A 118 -14.07 8.58 20.83
C ASP A 118 -13.20 9.71 21.40
N ALA A 119 -11.97 9.85 20.91
CA ALA A 119 -11.09 10.97 21.24
C ALA A 119 -11.44 12.28 20.51
N GLY A 120 -12.50 12.31 19.70
CA GLY A 120 -12.98 13.52 19.02
C GLY A 120 -12.37 13.81 17.65
N TYR A 121 -11.66 12.82 17.06
CA TYR A 121 -11.18 12.95 15.68
C TYR A 121 -12.33 12.80 14.68
N PHE A 122 -12.21 13.48 13.55
CA PHE A 122 -12.91 13.10 12.32
C PHE A 122 -12.20 11.90 11.73
N THR A 123 -12.91 10.77 11.59
CA THR A 123 -12.31 9.51 11.17
C THR A 123 -12.80 9.13 9.78
N ALA A 124 -11.90 9.03 8.81
CA ALA A 124 -12.22 8.73 7.43
C ALA A 124 -11.30 7.67 6.83
N MET A 125 -11.82 6.93 5.87
CA MET A 125 -11.05 5.97 5.10
C MET A 125 -11.33 6.11 3.61
N SER A 126 -10.26 6.14 2.81
CA SER A 126 -10.35 6.06 1.36
C SER A 126 -9.48 4.92 0.83
N GLY A 127 -10.08 3.99 0.06
CA GLY A 127 -9.37 2.87 -0.57
C GLY A 127 -9.82 1.47 -0.13
N LYS A 128 -8.90 0.52 -0.13
CA LYS A 128 -9.16 -0.91 0.09
C LYS A 128 -9.33 -1.26 1.56
N TRP A 129 -10.48 -1.87 1.89
CA TRP A 129 -10.78 -2.39 3.24
C TRP A 129 -10.21 -3.78 3.49
N HIS A 130 -10.68 -4.77 2.78
CA HIS A 130 -10.23 -6.18 2.77
C HIS A 130 -10.17 -6.87 4.15
N LEU A 131 -11.12 -6.56 5.03
CA LEU A 131 -11.25 -7.22 6.34
C LEU A 131 -12.56 -8.02 6.47
N GLY A 132 -13.04 -8.53 5.34
CA GLY A 132 -14.17 -9.45 5.27
C GLY A 132 -15.53 -8.81 5.02
N ASN A 133 -16.46 -9.65 4.55
CA ASN A 133 -17.79 -9.23 4.11
C ASN A 133 -18.76 -8.92 5.26
N LYS A 134 -18.45 -9.38 6.50
CA LYS A 134 -19.27 -9.14 7.70
C LYS A 134 -18.91 -7.85 8.42
N SER A 135 -17.89 -7.14 7.95
CA SER A 135 -17.37 -5.91 8.51
C SER A 135 -17.26 -4.86 7.40
N ASN A 136 -17.47 -3.61 7.74
CA ASN A 136 -17.19 -2.49 6.84
C ASN A 136 -16.59 -1.33 7.65
N PRO A 137 -15.95 -0.35 7.02
CA PRO A 137 -15.30 0.75 7.72
C PRO A 137 -16.21 1.50 8.70
N ILE A 138 -17.48 1.73 8.34
CA ILE A 138 -18.43 2.48 9.19
C ILE A 138 -18.70 1.74 10.51
N LEU A 139 -18.86 0.44 10.45
CA LEU A 139 -19.06 -0.40 11.65
C LEU A 139 -17.80 -0.50 12.53
N ARG A 140 -16.66 -0.03 12.01
CA ARG A 140 -15.36 -0.14 12.67
C ARG A 140 -14.70 1.24 12.88
N GLY A 141 -15.54 2.23 13.20
CA GLY A 141 -15.12 3.52 13.74
C GLY A 141 -14.90 4.63 12.69
N PHE A 142 -14.94 4.35 11.40
CA PHE A 142 -14.86 5.40 10.37
C PHE A 142 -16.22 6.08 10.17
N GLN A 143 -16.23 7.41 10.07
CA GLN A 143 -17.43 8.18 9.81
C GLN A 143 -17.73 8.31 8.32
N GLU A 144 -16.69 8.33 7.51
CA GLU A 144 -16.76 8.46 6.05
C GLU A 144 -15.88 7.39 5.38
N TYR A 145 -16.35 6.84 4.28
CA TYR A 145 -15.63 5.84 3.52
C TYR A 145 -15.92 5.93 2.03
N TYR A 146 -14.86 5.78 1.22
CA TYR A 146 -14.96 5.45 -0.19
C TYR A 146 -13.90 4.43 -0.57
N GLY A 147 -14.25 3.40 -1.34
CA GLY A 147 -13.24 2.47 -1.83
C GLY A 147 -13.73 1.07 -2.16
N LEU A 148 -12.78 0.15 -2.23
CA LEU A 148 -12.98 -1.26 -2.52
C LEU A 148 -13.12 -2.05 -1.22
N LEU A 149 -14.29 -2.66 -0.99
CA LEU A 149 -14.51 -3.51 0.20
C LEU A 149 -13.77 -4.86 0.11
N GLY A 150 -13.61 -5.39 -1.10
CA GLY A 150 -12.93 -6.65 -1.38
C GLY A 150 -11.41 -6.53 -1.54
N GLY A 151 -10.79 -7.62 -2.03
CA GLY A 151 -9.35 -7.75 -2.15
C GLY A 151 -8.74 -7.03 -3.34
N PHE A 152 -9.32 -7.20 -4.53
CA PHE A 152 -8.84 -6.59 -5.78
C PHE A 152 -9.98 -6.48 -6.80
N ASN A 153 -9.85 -5.53 -7.70
CA ASN A 153 -10.77 -5.36 -8.83
C ASN A 153 -10.18 -4.39 -9.86
N SER A 154 -10.87 -4.17 -10.97
CA SER A 154 -10.47 -3.23 -12.01
C SER A 154 -10.31 -1.81 -11.46
N PHE A 155 -9.22 -1.14 -11.84
CA PHE A 155 -8.97 0.28 -11.53
C PHE A 155 -9.78 1.23 -12.42
N TRP A 156 -10.37 0.70 -13.50
CA TRP A 156 -11.14 1.47 -14.48
C TRP A 156 -12.66 1.37 -14.31
N ASN A 157 -13.14 0.48 -13.41
CA ASN A 157 -14.57 0.24 -13.24
C ASN A 157 -15.12 0.92 -11.97
N PRO A 158 -15.88 2.02 -12.08
CA PRO A 158 -16.45 2.71 -10.91
C PRO A 158 -17.46 1.87 -10.13
N ALA A 159 -18.14 0.91 -10.78
CA ALA A 159 -19.23 0.14 -10.17
C ALA A 159 -18.78 -0.80 -9.05
N VAL A 160 -17.48 -1.09 -8.94
CA VAL A 160 -16.94 -1.98 -7.91
C VAL A 160 -16.51 -1.25 -6.65
N TYR A 161 -16.54 0.08 -6.66
CA TYR A 161 -16.21 0.93 -5.51
C TYR A 161 -17.47 1.41 -4.79
N THR A 162 -17.39 1.52 -3.48
CA THR A 162 -18.53 1.80 -2.61
C THR A 162 -18.32 3.07 -1.82
N ARG A 163 -19.35 3.94 -1.76
CA ARG A 163 -19.41 5.10 -0.88
C ARG A 163 -20.29 4.77 0.34
N LEU A 164 -19.77 5.02 1.53
CA LEU A 164 -20.51 4.86 2.79
C LEU A 164 -20.32 6.11 3.68
N PRO A 165 -21.29 6.46 4.55
CA PRO A 165 -22.62 5.83 4.69
C PRO A 165 -23.44 5.85 3.39
N LYS A 166 -24.47 4.99 3.30
CA LYS A 166 -25.27 4.85 2.06
C LYS A 166 -26.09 6.08 1.66
N ASP A 167 -26.31 6.99 2.59
CA ASP A 167 -27.01 8.27 2.36
C ASP A 167 -26.10 9.35 1.76
N ARG A 168 -24.82 9.06 1.59
CA ARG A 168 -23.87 9.96 0.91
C ARG A 168 -23.93 9.79 -0.60
N THR A 169 -24.07 10.91 -1.32
CA THR A 169 -24.02 10.93 -2.79
C THR A 169 -22.58 10.67 -3.26
N PRO A 170 -22.33 9.63 -4.08
CA PRO A 170 -21.04 9.46 -4.72
C PRO A 170 -20.71 10.60 -5.70
N ARG A 171 -19.42 10.91 -5.89
CA ARG A 171 -18.98 11.77 -6.98
C ARG A 171 -19.37 11.15 -8.32
N HIS A 172 -19.76 12.00 -9.26
CA HIS A 172 -19.96 11.61 -10.65
C HIS A 172 -18.63 11.72 -11.43
N TYR A 173 -18.35 10.75 -12.26
CA TYR A 173 -17.22 10.74 -13.18
C TYR A 173 -17.73 10.51 -14.59
N GLU A 174 -17.31 11.32 -15.53
CA GLU A 174 -17.60 11.13 -16.94
C GLU A 174 -17.05 9.79 -17.44
N GLU A 175 -17.72 9.18 -18.42
CA GLU A 175 -17.27 7.90 -18.99
C GLU A 175 -15.82 7.99 -19.49
N GLY A 176 -15.01 7.01 -19.14
CA GLY A 176 -13.60 6.94 -19.50
C GLY A 176 -12.64 7.78 -18.65
N THR A 177 -13.15 8.61 -17.71
CA THR A 177 -12.29 9.45 -16.84
C THR A 177 -11.98 8.81 -15.49
N PHE A 178 -12.69 7.75 -15.13
CA PHE A 178 -12.49 7.06 -13.85
C PHE A 178 -11.19 6.28 -13.84
N TYR A 179 -10.34 6.58 -12.87
CA TYR A 179 -9.19 5.74 -12.50
C TYR A 179 -9.07 5.69 -10.98
N ALA A 180 -9.12 4.50 -10.41
CA ALA A 180 -9.33 4.28 -8.98
C ALA A 180 -8.32 5.01 -8.08
N THR A 181 -7.04 5.03 -8.45
CA THR A 181 -5.99 5.72 -7.67
C THR A 181 -6.28 7.21 -7.55
N ASN A 182 -6.72 7.85 -8.64
CA ASN A 182 -7.10 9.26 -8.65
C ASN A 182 -8.34 9.50 -7.78
N VAL A 183 -9.36 8.66 -7.96
CA VAL A 183 -10.65 8.79 -7.28
C VAL A 183 -10.52 8.54 -5.77
N ILE A 184 -9.73 7.57 -5.34
CA ILE A 184 -9.41 7.33 -3.93
C ILE A 184 -8.78 8.59 -3.33
N THR A 185 -7.91 9.28 -4.07
CA THR A 185 -7.30 10.53 -3.64
C THR A 185 -8.30 11.69 -3.60
N ASP A 186 -9.19 11.78 -4.59
CA ASP A 186 -10.24 12.81 -4.59
C ASP A 186 -11.09 12.74 -3.32
N TYR A 187 -11.51 11.55 -2.91
CA TYR A 187 -12.24 11.36 -1.66
C TYR A 187 -11.39 11.62 -0.42
N ALA A 188 -10.10 11.26 -0.45
CA ALA A 188 -9.20 11.59 0.65
C ALA A 188 -9.11 13.11 0.87
N ILE A 189 -9.03 13.88 -0.21
CA ILE A 189 -9.03 15.36 -0.18
C ILE A 189 -10.37 15.89 0.34
N ASP A 190 -11.51 15.36 -0.14
CA ASP A 190 -12.82 15.74 0.40
C ASP A 190 -12.91 15.53 1.92
N PHE A 191 -12.34 14.43 2.44
CA PHE A 191 -12.37 14.13 3.86
C PHE A 191 -11.41 15.03 4.66
N ILE A 192 -10.28 15.43 4.08
CA ILE A 192 -9.38 16.44 4.67
C ILE A 192 -10.12 17.78 4.79
N ASP A 193 -10.75 18.22 3.71
CA ASP A 193 -11.50 19.48 3.68
C ASP A 193 -12.69 19.47 4.65
N GLN A 194 -13.38 18.33 4.75
CA GLN A 194 -14.49 18.19 5.69
C GLN A 194 -14.00 18.30 7.15
N ALA A 195 -12.91 17.61 7.50
CA ALA A 195 -12.31 17.70 8.85
C ALA A 195 -11.87 19.13 9.18
N HIS A 196 -11.23 19.80 8.21
CA HIS A 196 -10.82 21.20 8.32
C HIS A 196 -12.01 22.14 8.58
N GLN A 197 -13.09 22.01 7.80
CA GLN A 197 -14.31 22.80 7.96
C GLN A 197 -14.99 22.56 9.31
N GLU A 198 -15.02 21.29 9.77
CA GLU A 198 -15.54 20.92 11.09
C GLU A 198 -14.61 21.29 12.25
N LYS A 199 -13.39 21.79 11.96
CA LYS A 199 -12.35 22.13 12.95
C LYS A 199 -12.03 20.96 13.88
N LYS A 200 -11.95 19.77 13.31
CA LYS A 200 -11.60 18.53 14.03
C LYS A 200 -10.25 18.01 13.58
N PRO A 201 -9.45 17.43 14.49
CA PRO A 201 -8.30 16.68 14.07
C PRO A 201 -8.74 15.48 13.22
N LEU A 202 -7.97 15.17 12.17
CA LEU A 202 -8.29 14.12 11.21
C LEU A 202 -7.53 12.84 11.52
N PHE A 203 -8.23 11.70 11.48
CA PHE A 203 -7.62 10.40 11.24
C PHE A 203 -8.05 9.91 9.86
N LEU A 204 -7.09 9.82 8.93
CA LEU A 204 -7.33 9.31 7.58
C LEU A 204 -6.53 8.01 7.36
N TYR A 205 -7.23 6.92 7.06
CA TYR A 205 -6.62 5.71 6.53
C TYR A 205 -6.76 5.71 5.00
N LEU A 206 -5.67 6.08 4.31
CA LEU A 206 -5.58 6.16 2.85
C LEU A 206 -4.94 4.88 2.34
N ALA A 207 -5.76 3.89 2.03
CA ALA A 207 -5.34 2.54 1.68
C ALA A 207 -5.49 2.30 0.17
N TYR A 208 -4.50 2.70 -0.61
CA TYR A 208 -4.51 2.45 -2.04
C TYR A 208 -4.60 0.95 -2.35
N ASN A 209 -5.29 0.59 -3.41
CA ASN A 209 -5.23 -0.75 -4.00
C ASN A 209 -4.11 -0.85 -5.04
N ALA A 210 -3.42 0.24 -5.35
CA ALA A 210 -2.18 0.26 -6.14
C ALA A 210 -0.97 -0.17 -5.29
N PRO A 211 0.00 -0.87 -5.87
CA PRO A 211 0.07 -1.38 -7.24
C PRO A 211 -0.36 -2.86 -7.41
N HIS A 212 -1.31 -3.36 -6.60
CA HIS A 212 -1.84 -4.73 -6.72
C HIS A 212 -2.43 -5.01 -8.12
N PHE A 213 -2.33 -6.24 -8.58
CA PHE A 213 -3.01 -6.65 -9.83
C PHE A 213 -4.56 -6.54 -9.72
N PRO A 214 -5.28 -6.46 -10.86
CA PRO A 214 -4.81 -6.40 -12.23
C PRO A 214 -3.98 -5.14 -12.50
N LEU A 215 -2.87 -5.30 -13.25
CA LEU A 215 -2.01 -4.18 -13.62
C LEU A 215 -2.76 -3.24 -14.56
N HIS A 216 -3.11 -2.08 -14.05
CA HIS A 216 -3.86 -1.05 -14.76
C HIS A 216 -3.23 0.32 -14.53
N ALA A 217 -2.83 1.00 -15.59
CA ALA A 217 -2.28 2.35 -15.52
C ALA A 217 -2.53 3.15 -16.80
N PRO A 218 -2.52 4.49 -16.73
CA PRO A 218 -2.57 5.32 -17.92
C PRO A 218 -1.41 5.01 -18.88
N LYS A 219 -1.73 4.85 -20.17
CA LYS A 219 -0.75 4.43 -21.18
C LYS A 219 0.42 5.38 -21.29
N GLU A 220 0.16 6.68 -21.23
CA GLU A 220 1.18 7.73 -21.33
C GLU A 220 2.20 7.71 -20.19
N VAL A 221 1.82 7.19 -19.01
CA VAL A 221 2.76 6.97 -17.90
C VAL A 221 3.51 5.66 -18.09
N THR A 222 2.82 4.60 -18.49
CA THR A 222 3.40 3.28 -18.75
C THR A 222 4.50 3.35 -19.81
N ASP A 223 4.27 4.07 -20.90
CA ASP A 223 5.20 4.15 -22.03
C ASP A 223 6.56 4.79 -21.66
N LYS A 224 6.60 5.61 -20.61
CA LYS A 224 7.84 6.20 -20.08
C LYS A 224 8.83 5.16 -19.54
N TYR A 225 8.33 4.04 -19.06
CA TYR A 225 9.13 3.01 -18.39
C TYR A 225 9.59 1.89 -19.31
N MET A 226 9.03 1.77 -20.52
CA MET A 226 9.27 0.64 -21.41
C MET A 226 10.75 0.40 -21.72
N SER A 227 11.48 1.44 -22.12
CA SER A 227 12.91 1.34 -22.43
C SER A 227 13.78 0.95 -21.23
N LEU A 228 13.37 1.36 -20.03
CA LEU A 228 14.04 1.04 -18.79
C LEU A 228 13.95 -0.46 -18.49
N TYR A 229 12.76 -1.04 -18.54
CA TYR A 229 12.55 -2.44 -18.18
C TYR A 229 12.93 -3.44 -19.26
N MET A 230 13.14 -2.98 -20.49
CA MET A 230 13.81 -3.78 -21.52
C MET A 230 15.25 -4.18 -21.17
N GLN A 231 15.88 -3.55 -20.16
CA GLN A 231 17.16 -3.99 -19.63
C GLN A 231 17.08 -5.34 -18.89
N GLY A 232 15.89 -5.73 -18.44
CA GLY A 232 15.60 -7.00 -17.81
C GLY A 232 15.82 -7.03 -16.31
N TRP A 233 15.18 -7.98 -15.68
CA TRP A 233 15.14 -8.10 -14.21
C TRP A 233 16.51 -8.32 -13.56
N ASP A 234 17.44 -9.04 -14.18
CA ASP A 234 18.76 -9.27 -13.59
C ASP A 234 19.55 -7.95 -13.44
N LYS A 235 19.57 -7.12 -14.48
CA LYS A 235 20.29 -5.83 -14.46
C LYS A 235 19.61 -4.80 -13.56
N ILE A 236 18.29 -4.74 -13.58
CA ILE A 236 17.54 -3.82 -12.71
C ILE A 236 17.74 -4.21 -11.25
N ARG A 237 17.69 -5.50 -10.92
CA ARG A 237 17.93 -6.01 -9.56
C ARG A 237 19.32 -5.67 -9.05
N ASP A 238 20.35 -5.86 -9.86
CA ASP A 238 21.73 -5.46 -9.56
C ASP A 238 21.85 -3.94 -9.33
N ALA A 239 21.18 -3.14 -10.15
CA ALA A 239 21.20 -1.69 -10.02
C ALA A 239 20.50 -1.24 -8.72
N ARG A 240 19.35 -1.85 -8.36
CA ARG A 240 18.67 -1.59 -7.08
C ARG A 240 19.55 -1.94 -5.89
N TRP A 241 20.19 -3.11 -5.91
CA TRP A 241 21.12 -3.51 -4.85
C TRP A 241 22.27 -2.53 -4.68
N LYS A 242 22.90 -2.07 -5.75
CA LYS A 242 23.96 -1.06 -5.70
C LYS A 242 23.47 0.23 -5.04
N ARG A 243 22.28 0.72 -5.43
CA ARG A 243 21.69 1.92 -4.81
C ARG A 243 21.36 1.73 -3.33
N ILE A 244 20.88 0.54 -2.91
CA ILE A 244 20.65 0.21 -1.49
C ILE A 244 21.96 0.32 -0.69
N VAL A 245 23.06 -0.17 -1.24
CA VAL A 245 24.39 -0.06 -0.63
C VAL A 245 24.85 1.40 -0.54
N ASP A 246 24.72 2.15 -1.64
CA ASP A 246 25.12 3.57 -1.72
C ASP A 246 24.30 4.46 -0.77
N LEU A 247 23.02 4.19 -0.64
CA LEU A 247 22.11 4.87 0.28
C LEU A 247 22.30 4.44 1.75
N LYS A 248 23.16 3.43 2.01
CA LYS A 248 23.42 2.87 3.35
C LYS A 248 22.15 2.46 4.09
N LEU A 249 21.20 1.85 3.38
CA LEU A 249 19.91 1.46 3.96
C LEU A 249 20.01 0.30 4.94
N MET A 250 21.12 -0.43 4.93
CA MET A 250 21.39 -1.57 5.80
C MET A 250 22.79 -1.47 6.39
N GLN A 251 23.00 -2.12 7.53
CA GLN A 251 24.34 -2.19 8.13
C GLN A 251 25.29 -3.00 7.24
N GLY A 252 26.46 -2.45 6.99
CA GLY A 252 27.47 -3.08 6.13
C GLY A 252 27.04 -3.12 4.66
N LYS A 253 27.54 -4.13 3.94
CA LYS A 253 27.15 -4.42 2.56
C LYS A 253 26.23 -5.65 2.58
N PRO A 254 24.90 -5.48 2.43
CA PRO A 254 24.01 -6.62 2.43
C PRO A 254 24.35 -7.55 1.27
N ALA A 255 24.27 -8.85 1.51
CA ALA A 255 24.37 -9.81 0.43
C ALA A 255 23.14 -9.68 -0.48
N LEU A 256 23.36 -9.67 -1.79
CA LEU A 256 22.26 -9.87 -2.73
C LEU A 256 21.86 -11.35 -2.68
N SER A 257 20.61 -11.64 -2.39
CA SER A 257 20.11 -13.02 -2.45
C SER A 257 20.28 -13.60 -3.87
N PRO A 258 20.39 -14.90 -4.05
CA PRO A 258 20.35 -15.53 -5.38
C PRO A 258 19.11 -15.10 -6.17
N ARG A 259 19.12 -15.29 -7.49
CA ARG A 259 17.90 -15.15 -8.28
C ARG A 259 16.82 -16.01 -7.65
N GLY A 260 15.60 -15.48 -7.59
CA GLY A 260 14.50 -16.11 -6.90
C GLY A 260 14.09 -17.45 -7.49
N VAL A 261 13.18 -18.09 -6.81
CA VAL A 261 12.51 -19.30 -7.26
C VAL A 261 11.06 -19.01 -7.54
N VAL A 262 10.48 -19.74 -8.49
CA VAL A 262 9.08 -19.67 -8.83
C VAL A 262 8.32 -20.66 -7.95
N PRO A 263 7.35 -20.21 -7.15
CA PRO A 263 6.49 -21.13 -6.39
C PRO A 263 5.49 -21.80 -7.35
N GLU A 264 5.30 -23.10 -7.21
CA GLU A 264 4.33 -23.86 -8.04
C GLU A 264 2.90 -23.59 -7.58
N SER A 265 2.68 -23.43 -6.29
CA SER A 265 1.38 -23.05 -5.72
C SER A 265 1.52 -22.47 -4.32
N LEU A 266 0.38 -21.99 -3.75
CA LEU A 266 0.29 -21.52 -2.33
C LEU A 266 0.55 -22.63 -1.31
N PHE A 267 0.30 -23.87 -1.67
CA PHE A 267 0.17 -24.97 -0.73
C PHE A 267 1.22 -26.08 -0.96
N GLU A 268 2.07 -25.90 -1.96
CA GLU A 268 3.12 -26.85 -2.32
C GLU A 268 4.48 -26.22 -2.08
N ASP A 269 5.39 -26.96 -1.48
CA ASP A 269 6.79 -26.54 -1.28
C ASP A 269 7.61 -26.67 -2.57
N GLU A 270 6.99 -27.13 -3.66
CA GLU A 270 7.65 -27.29 -4.95
C GLU A 270 7.94 -25.93 -5.58
N THR A 271 9.19 -25.77 -6.00
CA THR A 271 9.66 -24.56 -6.67
C THR A 271 10.59 -24.94 -7.81
N HIS A 272 10.67 -24.10 -8.83
CA HIS A 272 11.71 -24.21 -9.86
C HIS A 272 12.49 -22.90 -9.99
N PRO A 273 13.72 -22.93 -10.53
CA PRO A 273 14.54 -21.73 -10.68
C PRO A 273 13.91 -20.71 -11.64
N LEU A 274 13.88 -19.44 -11.24
CA LEU A 274 13.51 -18.34 -12.12
C LEU A 274 14.51 -18.27 -13.31
N PRO A 275 14.05 -18.22 -14.58
CA PRO A 275 14.93 -18.13 -15.73
C PRO A 275 15.75 -16.83 -15.75
N ALA A 276 16.92 -16.85 -16.34
CA ALA A 276 17.68 -15.65 -16.64
C ALA A 276 16.98 -14.82 -17.72
N TRP A 277 17.00 -13.49 -17.59
CA TRP A 277 16.39 -12.61 -18.59
C TRP A 277 16.89 -12.86 -20.01
N ASP A 278 18.21 -13.06 -20.15
CA ASP A 278 18.84 -13.28 -21.45
C ASP A 278 18.53 -14.65 -22.08
N SER A 279 17.89 -15.57 -21.33
CA SER A 279 17.41 -16.85 -21.86
C SER A 279 16.00 -16.75 -22.46
N LEU A 280 15.31 -15.64 -22.29
CA LEU A 280 13.95 -15.42 -22.79
C LEU A 280 13.96 -15.02 -24.27
N THR A 281 12.89 -15.34 -24.99
CA THR A 281 12.68 -14.84 -26.35
C THR A 281 12.48 -13.31 -26.33
N LYS A 282 12.69 -12.66 -27.48
CA LYS A 282 12.50 -11.22 -27.61
C LYS A 282 11.06 -10.79 -27.29
N ASP A 283 10.09 -11.58 -27.71
CA ASP A 283 8.67 -11.32 -27.46
C ASP A 283 8.34 -11.42 -25.98
N GLN A 284 8.83 -12.46 -25.29
CA GLN A 284 8.70 -12.59 -23.84
C GLN A 284 9.35 -11.40 -23.10
N GLN A 285 10.55 -11.01 -23.50
CA GLN A 285 11.21 -9.84 -22.91
C GLN A 285 10.37 -8.58 -23.07
N THR A 286 9.76 -8.39 -24.24
CA THR A 286 8.96 -7.18 -24.52
C THR A 286 7.66 -7.19 -23.72
N ASP A 287 6.95 -8.31 -23.68
CA ASP A 287 5.73 -8.49 -22.88
C ASP A 287 6.00 -8.27 -21.38
N LEU A 288 7.03 -8.90 -20.85
CA LEU A 288 7.41 -8.79 -19.44
C LEU A 288 7.89 -7.40 -19.06
N ALA A 289 8.63 -6.72 -19.94
CA ALA A 289 8.99 -5.32 -19.75
C ALA A 289 7.75 -4.42 -19.72
N ARG A 290 6.73 -4.70 -20.56
CA ARG A 290 5.47 -3.98 -20.57
C ARG A 290 4.72 -4.15 -19.25
N ARG A 291 4.64 -5.38 -18.69
CA ARG A 291 4.02 -5.67 -17.41
C ARG A 291 4.66 -4.86 -16.28
N MET A 292 5.98 -4.86 -16.20
CA MET A 292 6.70 -4.07 -15.19
C MET A 292 6.55 -2.56 -15.40
N SER A 293 6.44 -2.11 -16.64
CA SER A 293 6.18 -0.71 -16.97
C SER A 293 4.82 -0.24 -16.46
N ILE A 294 3.80 -1.10 -16.56
CA ILE A 294 2.47 -0.79 -16.01
C ILE A 294 2.53 -0.72 -14.47
N PHE A 295 3.20 -1.68 -13.83
CA PHE A 295 3.40 -1.66 -12.37
C PHE A 295 4.11 -0.36 -11.92
N ALA A 296 5.20 0.00 -12.57
CA ALA A 296 5.93 1.23 -12.28
C ALA A 296 5.06 2.48 -12.47
N ALA A 297 4.24 2.51 -13.53
CA ALA A 297 3.28 3.58 -13.76
C ALA A 297 2.21 3.66 -12.65
N MET A 298 1.73 2.52 -12.13
CA MET A 298 0.81 2.51 -10.99
C MET A 298 1.43 3.15 -9.75
N VAL A 299 2.72 2.89 -9.49
CA VAL A 299 3.47 3.47 -8.37
C VAL A 299 3.72 4.97 -8.58
N ASP A 300 4.14 5.39 -9.78
CA ASP A 300 4.35 6.79 -10.15
C ASP A 300 3.04 7.61 -9.98
N VAL A 301 1.93 7.10 -10.50
CA VAL A 301 0.62 7.76 -10.33
C VAL A 301 0.19 7.79 -8.86
N MET A 302 0.48 6.76 -8.08
CA MET A 302 0.19 6.75 -6.64
C MET A 302 1.03 7.83 -5.91
N ASP A 303 2.31 7.94 -6.20
CA ASP A 303 3.18 8.97 -5.63
C ASP A 303 2.69 10.38 -5.96
N ALA A 304 2.35 10.64 -7.23
CA ALA A 304 1.78 11.92 -7.66
C ALA A 304 0.46 12.25 -6.92
N ASN A 305 -0.38 11.26 -6.66
CA ASN A 305 -1.62 11.42 -5.91
C ASN A 305 -1.37 11.66 -4.40
N ILE A 306 -0.37 11.03 -3.81
CA ILE A 306 0.09 11.37 -2.45
C ILE A 306 0.55 12.84 -2.40
N GLY A 307 1.17 13.34 -3.47
CA GLY A 307 1.51 14.75 -3.62
C GLY A 307 0.31 15.68 -3.50
N ARG A 308 -0.82 15.33 -4.12
CA ARG A 308 -2.08 16.09 -4.02
C ARG A 308 -2.59 16.15 -2.58
N VAL A 309 -2.49 15.06 -1.83
CA VAL A 309 -2.86 15.01 -0.39
C VAL A 309 -1.96 15.93 0.43
N VAL A 310 -0.65 15.88 0.21
CA VAL A 310 0.33 16.74 0.90
C VAL A 310 0.09 18.23 0.57
N ASP A 311 -0.21 18.54 -0.68
CA ASP A 311 -0.50 19.91 -1.11
C ASP A 311 -1.81 20.45 -0.50
N GLU A 312 -2.85 19.64 -0.34
CA GLU A 312 -4.08 20.03 0.32
C GLU A 312 -3.85 20.35 1.82
N LEU A 313 -3.12 19.48 2.53
CA LEU A 313 -2.71 19.73 3.92
C LEU A 313 -1.89 21.03 4.06
N LYS A 314 -1.02 21.30 3.10
CA LYS A 314 -0.22 22.51 3.07
C LYS A 314 -1.09 23.75 2.79
N LYS A 315 -2.03 23.67 1.86
CA LYS A 315 -3.00 24.72 1.55
C LYS A 315 -3.83 25.09 2.78
N ASN A 316 -4.25 24.10 3.55
CA ASN A 316 -5.01 24.28 4.79
C ASN A 316 -4.15 24.73 5.97
N GLY A 317 -2.81 24.81 5.82
CA GLY A 317 -1.87 25.17 6.90
C GLY A 317 -1.67 24.08 7.95
N GLU A 318 -2.02 22.84 7.64
CA GLU A 318 -2.07 21.72 8.59
C GLU A 318 -0.90 20.73 8.44
N LEU A 319 -0.08 20.84 7.37
CA LEU A 319 0.97 19.85 7.07
C LEU A 319 1.96 19.67 8.23
N ASP A 320 2.38 20.78 8.87
CA ASP A 320 3.37 20.72 9.95
C ASP A 320 2.83 20.05 11.23
N ASN A 321 1.49 20.05 11.41
CA ASN A 321 0.81 19.36 12.51
C ASN A 321 0.13 18.05 12.03
N THR A 322 0.65 17.44 10.98
CA THR A 322 0.16 16.17 10.46
C THR A 322 1.23 15.10 10.57
N PHE A 323 0.93 14.01 11.31
CA PHE A 323 1.70 12.77 11.28
C PHE A 323 1.32 11.98 10.02
N ILE A 324 2.29 11.75 9.15
CA ILE A 324 2.13 10.94 7.93
C ILE A 324 2.99 9.69 8.06
N MET A 325 2.38 8.52 7.92
CA MET A 325 3.07 7.23 7.83
C MET A 325 2.70 6.55 6.51
N PHE A 326 3.71 6.26 5.69
CA PHE A 326 3.55 5.45 4.47
C PHE A 326 4.16 4.06 4.69
N MET A 327 3.49 3.02 4.24
CA MET A 327 3.99 1.63 4.25
C MET A 327 3.27 0.77 3.22
N SER A 328 3.76 -0.48 3.02
CA SER A 328 3.06 -1.53 2.26
C SER A 328 2.51 -2.61 3.19
N ASP A 329 1.42 -3.25 2.80
CA ASP A 329 0.78 -4.31 3.61
C ASP A 329 1.50 -5.67 3.53
N ASN A 330 2.28 -5.91 2.50
CA ASN A 330 3.18 -7.05 2.34
C ASN A 330 4.22 -6.75 1.25
N GLY A 331 5.17 -7.65 1.07
CA GLY A 331 6.12 -7.58 -0.02
C GLY A 331 5.47 -7.78 -1.39
N ALA A 332 6.26 -7.63 -2.44
CA ALA A 332 5.82 -7.76 -3.82
C ALA A 332 5.14 -9.11 -4.10
N CYS A 333 4.19 -9.10 -5.00
CA CYS A 333 3.36 -10.26 -5.32
C CYS A 333 4.00 -11.09 -6.43
N ALA A 334 4.27 -12.36 -6.18
CA ALA A 334 4.76 -13.30 -7.20
C ALA A 334 3.64 -14.14 -7.84
N GLU A 335 2.56 -14.42 -7.07
CA GLU A 335 1.38 -15.21 -7.43
C GLU A 335 1.71 -16.40 -8.36
N TRP A 336 2.67 -17.20 -7.88
CA TRP A 336 3.09 -18.53 -8.38
C TRP A 336 3.24 -18.73 -9.88
N HIS A 337 3.65 -17.74 -10.64
CA HIS A 337 3.98 -17.92 -12.05
C HIS A 337 5.19 -17.06 -12.43
N GLU A 338 6.11 -17.61 -13.21
CA GLU A 338 7.35 -16.92 -13.57
C GLU A 338 7.13 -15.64 -14.36
N PHE A 339 6.13 -15.63 -15.25
CA PHE A 339 5.80 -14.53 -16.16
C PHE A 339 4.51 -13.79 -15.80
N GLY A 340 3.82 -14.21 -14.74
CA GLY A 340 2.52 -13.68 -14.37
C GLY A 340 1.37 -14.39 -15.07
N PHE A 341 0.21 -13.76 -15.14
CA PHE A 341 -1.01 -14.31 -15.71
C PHE A 341 -1.88 -13.21 -16.31
N ASP A 342 -2.86 -13.60 -17.15
CA ASP A 342 -3.69 -12.71 -17.94
C ASP A 342 -5.19 -12.90 -17.71
N LYS A 343 -5.58 -13.65 -16.69
CA LYS A 343 -6.97 -13.87 -16.28
C LYS A 343 -7.12 -13.90 -14.77
N GLN A 344 -8.31 -13.57 -14.30
CA GLN A 344 -8.65 -13.61 -12.88
C GLN A 344 -8.45 -15.01 -12.25
N THR A 345 -8.42 -16.05 -13.04
CA THR A 345 -8.13 -17.42 -12.59
C THR A 345 -6.68 -17.61 -12.10
N GLY A 346 -5.77 -16.72 -12.50
CA GLY A 346 -4.36 -16.76 -12.09
C GLY A 346 -3.51 -17.86 -12.70
N VAL A 347 -3.99 -18.55 -13.74
CA VAL A 347 -3.31 -19.74 -14.30
C VAL A 347 -2.99 -19.64 -15.80
N GLU A 348 -3.44 -18.62 -16.49
CA GLU A 348 -3.19 -18.45 -17.91
C GLU A 348 -2.22 -17.31 -18.17
N TYR A 349 -1.14 -17.57 -18.86
CA TYR A 349 -0.17 -16.59 -19.35
C TYR A 349 -0.19 -16.56 -20.88
N HIS A 350 -0.18 -15.37 -21.45
CA HIS A 350 -0.05 -15.12 -22.87
C HIS A 350 1.07 -14.11 -23.13
N THR A 351 1.92 -14.38 -24.13
CA THR A 351 2.93 -13.41 -24.58
C THR A 351 2.29 -12.47 -25.60
N HIS A 352 2.09 -11.20 -25.20
CA HIS A 352 1.52 -10.17 -26.06
C HIS A 352 2.55 -9.63 -27.03
N THR A 353 2.13 -9.32 -28.23
CA THR A 353 2.97 -8.77 -29.30
C THR A 353 2.22 -7.71 -30.11
N GLY A 354 2.94 -6.86 -30.83
CA GLY A 354 2.33 -5.87 -31.73
C GLY A 354 1.34 -4.96 -31.00
N GLU A 355 0.13 -4.83 -31.55
CA GLU A 355 -0.92 -3.96 -31.02
C GLU A 355 -1.44 -4.41 -29.65
N GLU A 356 -1.35 -5.71 -29.33
CA GLU A 356 -1.80 -6.22 -28.01
C GLU A 356 -1.01 -5.59 -26.86
N LEU A 357 0.30 -5.33 -27.04
CA LEU A 357 1.14 -4.65 -26.05
C LEU A 357 0.62 -3.25 -25.69
N ASP A 358 0.07 -2.54 -26.67
CA ASP A 358 -0.49 -1.21 -26.46
C ASP A 358 -1.79 -1.21 -25.67
N GLN A 359 -2.51 -2.33 -25.68
CA GLN A 359 -3.75 -2.49 -24.92
C GLN A 359 -3.51 -2.91 -23.47
N MET A 360 -2.32 -3.46 -23.15
CA MET A 360 -2.03 -3.91 -21.79
C MET A 360 -2.11 -2.76 -20.78
N GLY A 361 -2.83 -3.01 -19.69
CA GLY A 361 -3.06 -2.05 -18.60
C GLY A 361 -4.27 -1.13 -18.80
N LEU A 362 -4.95 -1.20 -19.95
CA LEU A 362 -6.14 -0.41 -20.27
C LEU A 362 -7.43 -1.11 -19.79
N PRO A 363 -8.59 -0.42 -19.84
CA PRO A 363 -9.88 -1.02 -19.49
C PRO A 363 -10.15 -2.33 -20.23
N GLY A 364 -10.65 -3.34 -19.50
CA GLY A 364 -10.96 -4.65 -20.05
C GLY A 364 -9.80 -5.65 -20.06
N THR A 365 -8.59 -5.24 -19.68
CA THR A 365 -7.44 -6.13 -19.57
C THR A 365 -7.27 -6.67 -18.16
N TYR A 366 -6.43 -7.70 -17.99
CA TYR A 366 -6.13 -8.29 -16.71
C TYR A 366 -4.74 -8.93 -16.75
N HIS A 367 -3.76 -8.28 -16.10
CA HIS A 367 -2.36 -8.73 -16.15
C HIS A 367 -1.75 -8.78 -14.75
N HIS A 368 -0.76 -9.67 -14.62
CA HIS A 368 0.16 -9.75 -13.49
C HIS A 368 1.60 -9.79 -14.00
N TYR A 369 2.58 -9.31 -13.23
CA TYR A 369 3.97 -9.20 -13.70
C TYR A 369 4.87 -10.40 -13.39
N GLY A 370 4.39 -11.34 -12.56
CA GLY A 370 5.09 -12.60 -12.28
C GLY A 370 6.24 -12.51 -11.29
N THR A 371 6.81 -13.67 -11.03
CA THR A 371 7.87 -13.88 -10.02
C THR A 371 9.16 -13.13 -10.36
N GLY A 372 9.50 -13.03 -11.67
CA GLY A 372 10.73 -12.35 -12.10
C GLY A 372 10.80 -10.91 -11.61
N TRP A 373 9.75 -10.16 -11.79
CA TRP A 373 9.67 -8.77 -11.34
C TRP A 373 9.40 -8.66 -9.84
N ALA A 374 8.65 -9.58 -9.23
CA ALA A 374 8.52 -9.61 -7.78
C ALA A 374 9.87 -9.78 -7.07
N ASN A 375 10.79 -10.57 -7.65
CA ASN A 375 12.16 -10.72 -7.15
C ASN A 375 12.96 -9.40 -7.22
N VAL A 376 12.76 -8.60 -8.27
CA VAL A 376 13.34 -7.25 -8.37
C VAL A 376 12.77 -6.34 -7.28
N CYS A 377 11.45 -6.32 -7.12
CA CYS A 377 10.76 -5.46 -6.17
C CYS A 377 11.16 -5.74 -4.72
N CYS A 378 11.44 -6.99 -4.38
CA CYS A 378 11.89 -7.39 -3.03
C CYS A 378 13.41 -7.30 -2.81
N THR A 379 14.20 -6.75 -3.75
CA THR A 379 15.65 -6.59 -3.59
C THR A 379 15.99 -5.91 -2.26
N PRO A 380 16.99 -6.39 -1.48
CA PRO A 380 17.94 -7.48 -1.77
C PRO A 380 17.49 -8.85 -1.24
N PHE A 381 16.27 -8.93 -0.75
CA PHE A 381 15.74 -10.06 0.01
C PHE A 381 15.36 -11.25 -0.88
N THR A 382 15.12 -12.38 -0.20
CA THR A 382 14.61 -13.59 -0.84
C THR A 382 13.11 -13.72 -0.64
N LEU A 383 12.44 -14.33 -1.62
CA LEU A 383 11.00 -14.59 -1.67
C LEU A 383 10.14 -13.30 -1.63
N TYR A 384 8.83 -13.45 -1.41
CA TYR A 384 7.79 -12.50 -1.76
C TYR A 384 6.62 -12.58 -0.78
N LYS A 385 5.56 -11.80 -1.01
CA LYS A 385 4.24 -11.98 -0.42
C LYS A 385 3.92 -13.47 -0.20
N HIS A 386 3.24 -13.81 0.86
CA HIS A 386 2.91 -15.12 1.40
C HIS A 386 4.01 -15.79 2.24
N TYR A 387 5.26 -15.46 2.05
CA TYR A 387 6.38 -16.07 2.76
C TYR A 387 6.80 -15.25 3.98
N ALA A 388 7.12 -15.94 5.08
CA ALA A 388 7.67 -15.33 6.29
C ALA A 388 9.16 -14.94 6.16
N HIS A 389 9.68 -14.93 4.94
CA HIS A 389 11.03 -14.42 4.61
C HIS A 389 10.99 -12.91 4.43
N GLU A 390 12.14 -12.26 4.53
CA GLU A 390 12.28 -10.81 4.44
C GLU A 390 11.57 -10.20 3.20
N GLY A 391 11.62 -10.87 2.04
CA GLY A 391 10.93 -10.39 0.84
C GLY A 391 9.41 -10.37 0.96
N GLY A 392 8.83 -11.16 1.88
CA GLY A 392 7.39 -11.14 2.14
C GLY A 392 6.97 -10.20 3.25
N ILE A 393 7.79 -10.05 4.29
CA ILE A 393 7.43 -9.35 5.53
C ILE A 393 8.09 -7.98 5.70
N SER A 394 9.24 -7.72 5.07
CA SER A 394 9.98 -6.46 5.18
C SER A 394 9.62 -5.53 4.02
N THR A 395 9.05 -4.38 4.33
CA THR A 395 8.56 -3.41 3.33
C THR A 395 9.01 -2.00 3.66
N PRO A 396 8.99 -1.08 2.67
CA PRO A 396 9.37 0.30 2.92
C PRO A 396 8.41 0.95 3.91
N CYS A 397 8.95 1.73 4.84
CA CYS A 397 8.15 2.57 5.71
C CYS A 397 8.78 3.96 5.84
N ILE A 398 7.96 4.98 5.71
CA ILE A 398 8.34 6.39 5.82
C ILE A 398 7.46 7.04 6.87
N ILE A 399 8.06 7.76 7.82
CA ILE A 399 7.35 8.58 8.79
C ILE A 399 7.79 10.03 8.62
N SER A 400 6.82 10.93 8.46
CA SER A 400 7.05 12.38 8.36
C SER A 400 6.08 13.10 9.28
N TRP A 401 6.58 14.06 10.08
CA TRP A 401 5.75 14.86 10.97
C TRP A 401 6.42 16.21 11.28
N GLY A 402 6.31 17.14 10.36
CA GLY A 402 6.80 18.51 10.52
C GLY A 402 8.18 18.60 11.19
N ASN A 403 8.27 19.35 12.27
CA ASN A 403 9.50 19.48 13.07
C ASN A 403 9.64 18.43 14.18
N HIS A 404 8.68 17.53 14.36
CA HIS A 404 8.67 16.53 15.44
C HIS A 404 9.52 15.29 15.10
N VAL A 405 9.63 14.96 13.81
CA VAL A 405 10.42 13.81 13.33
C VAL A 405 11.43 14.34 12.33
N LYS A 406 12.71 14.12 12.59
CA LYS A 406 13.83 14.51 11.71
C LYS A 406 14.78 13.34 11.51
N ASN A 407 15.37 13.28 10.32
CA ASN A 407 16.41 12.29 9.97
C ASN A 407 17.72 12.60 10.68
#